data_ca1352397aabce695704aa2edcd355e8
#
_entry.id   ca1352397aabce695704aa2edcd355e8
#
_cell.length_a   1.000
_cell.length_b   1.000
_cell.length_c   1.000
_cell.angle_alpha   90.00
_cell.angle_beta   90.00
_cell.angle_gamma   90.00
#
_symmetry.space_group_name_H-M   'P 1'
#
loop_
_entity.id
_entity.type
_entity.pdbx_description
1 polymer ?
#
loop_
_entity_poly.entity_id
_entity_poly.type
_entity_poly.pdbx_seq_one_letter_code
_entity_poly.pdbx_strand_id
1 'polypeptide(L)'
;IVSAAAPIDAKVGKWVEDIGIKFLQGYGLTETAPIAALTPEYEPSRYASTGMAVKDTDIKLKNVNDAGEGEILIKGPTVMLGYYEDEEATNEVMEDGYFCSGDIGRIDSDGFIYITGRSKNVIVTQNGKNIYPEEIELMLGKIPEISECMVYGKKESEDAHDKELIITAKIIPNYTKIEELHGKNLSDDEIYKIIWDKVKENNKKLTSYKAVKKIEIKKDE
;
A
#
# COMPACT_ATOMS: atom_id res chain seq x y z
N ILE A 1 -1.58 15.28 15.91
CA ILE A 1 -1.10 13.89 15.68
C ILE A 1 -0.40 13.87 14.34
N VAL A 2 0.78 13.20 14.26
CA VAL A 2 1.48 12.90 13.01
C VAL A 2 1.43 11.39 12.81
N SER A 3 0.96 10.95 11.62
CA SER A 3 0.98 9.55 11.20
C SER A 3 1.96 9.38 10.04
N ALA A 4 2.84 8.39 10.13
CA ALA A 4 3.83 8.07 9.10
C ALA A 4 4.15 6.57 9.10
N ALA A 5 5.01 6.12 8.20
CA ALA A 5 5.53 4.76 8.06
C ALA A 5 4.55 3.70 7.51
N ALA A 6 3.24 3.89 7.59
CA ALA A 6 2.26 2.99 7.00
C ALA A 6 1.09 3.78 6.39
N PRO A 7 0.43 3.24 5.36
CA PRO A 7 -0.79 3.83 4.82
C PRO A 7 -1.89 3.89 5.89
N ILE A 8 -2.64 5.00 5.92
CA ILE A 8 -3.81 5.14 6.78
C ILE A 8 -5.05 5.43 5.93
N ASP A 9 -6.20 4.94 6.37
CA ASP A 9 -7.46 5.29 5.70
C ASP A 9 -7.74 6.79 5.87
N ALA A 10 -7.96 7.49 4.75
CA ALA A 10 -8.31 8.91 4.73
C ALA A 10 -9.49 9.26 5.65
N LYS A 11 -10.44 8.32 5.86
CA LYS A 11 -11.56 8.49 6.78
C LYS A 11 -11.11 8.62 8.23
N VAL A 12 -10.03 7.92 8.61
CA VAL A 12 -9.48 8.00 9.98
C VAL A 12 -8.88 9.38 10.22
N GLY A 13 -8.10 9.90 9.26
CA GLY A 13 -7.56 11.27 9.34
C GLY A 13 -8.67 12.31 9.49
N LYS A 14 -9.70 12.20 8.63
CA LYS A 14 -10.87 13.07 8.72
C LYS A 14 -11.57 12.97 10.09
N TRP A 15 -11.80 11.76 10.59
CA TRP A 15 -12.44 11.54 11.88
C TRP A 15 -11.65 12.16 13.04
N VAL A 16 -10.32 12.02 13.02
CA VAL A 16 -9.43 12.63 14.02
C VAL A 16 -9.57 14.16 14.03
N GLU A 17 -9.68 14.80 12.86
CA GLU A 17 -9.91 16.24 12.77
C GLU A 17 -11.34 16.63 13.15
N ASP A 18 -12.35 15.83 12.83
CA ASP A 18 -13.74 16.09 13.21
C ASP A 18 -13.92 16.15 14.73
N ILE A 19 -13.07 15.48 15.51
CA ILE A 19 -13.03 15.58 16.99
C ILE A 19 -12.10 16.69 17.51
N GLY A 20 -11.62 17.57 16.63
CA GLY A 20 -10.81 18.75 16.99
C GLY A 20 -9.32 18.48 17.16
N ILE A 21 -8.81 17.32 16.75
CA ILE A 21 -7.39 16.99 16.82
C ILE A 21 -6.76 17.16 15.44
N LYS A 22 -5.74 18.03 15.33
CA LYS A 22 -5.00 18.23 14.07
C LYS A 22 -4.30 16.94 13.65
N PHE A 23 -4.53 16.52 12.40
CA PHE A 23 -3.96 15.31 11.83
C PHE A 23 -3.04 15.65 10.65
N LEU A 24 -1.80 15.18 10.71
CA LEU A 24 -0.81 15.35 9.66
C LEU A 24 -0.30 13.99 9.22
N GLN A 25 -0.10 13.80 7.92
CA GLN A 25 0.56 12.62 7.37
C GLN A 25 1.97 12.96 6.91
N GLY A 26 2.91 12.04 7.14
CA GLY A 26 4.27 12.12 6.66
C GLY A 26 4.65 10.89 5.86
N TYR A 27 5.61 11.07 4.96
CA TYR A 27 6.23 10.02 4.17
C TYR A 27 7.75 10.14 4.26
N GLY A 28 8.38 9.00 4.33
CA GLY A 28 9.82 8.86 4.27
C GLY A 28 10.27 7.46 4.63
N LEU A 29 11.57 7.25 4.60
CA LEU A 29 12.23 5.98 4.79
C LEU A 29 13.42 6.19 5.73
N THR A 30 14.02 5.12 6.22
CA THR A 30 15.27 5.17 7.00
C THR A 30 16.35 5.93 6.23
N GLU A 31 16.41 5.73 4.94
CA GLU A 31 17.34 6.35 3.99
C GLU A 31 17.09 7.86 3.79
N THR A 32 15.98 8.41 4.33
CA THR A 32 15.64 9.85 4.25
C THR A 32 15.54 10.53 5.62
N ALA A 33 16.05 9.93 6.69
CA ALA A 33 16.30 10.43 8.06
C ALA A 33 15.13 11.14 8.80
N PRO A 34 13.97 10.58 9.00
CA PRO A 34 13.17 9.60 8.27
C PRO A 34 12.06 10.25 7.40
N ILE A 35 12.05 11.58 7.20
CA ILE A 35 10.95 12.31 6.55
C ILE A 35 11.42 12.99 5.26
N ALA A 36 10.70 12.69 4.16
CA ALA A 36 10.86 13.34 2.85
C ALA A 36 9.65 14.23 2.50
N ALA A 37 8.44 13.88 2.96
CA ALA A 37 7.24 14.69 2.76
C ALA A 37 6.37 14.75 4.01
N LEU A 38 5.61 15.84 4.16
CA LEU A 38 4.71 16.06 5.30
C LEU A 38 3.51 16.89 4.84
N THR A 39 2.33 16.60 5.39
CA THR A 39 1.14 17.43 5.19
C THR A 39 1.40 18.82 5.78
N PRO A 40 1.27 19.91 4.99
CA PRO A 40 1.44 21.26 5.49
C PRO A 40 0.29 21.63 6.44
N GLU A 41 0.60 22.39 7.48
CA GLU A 41 -0.35 22.77 8.53
C GLU A 41 -1.55 23.58 8.05
N TYR A 42 -1.41 24.27 6.91
CA TYR A 42 -2.45 25.13 6.33
C TYR A 42 -3.37 24.39 5.35
N GLU A 43 -3.05 23.13 5.02
CA GLU A 43 -3.80 22.29 4.09
C GLU A 43 -4.06 20.88 4.67
N PRO A 44 -4.71 20.77 5.85
CA PRO A 44 -4.85 19.49 6.55
C PRO A 44 -5.81 18.53 5.88
N SER A 45 -6.69 18.99 5.00
CA SER A 45 -7.85 18.22 4.47
C SER A 45 -7.53 17.17 3.40
N ARG A 46 -6.27 17.03 2.98
CA ARG A 46 -5.88 16.04 1.96
C ARG A 46 -5.46 14.70 2.57
N TYR A 47 -6.38 14.09 3.32
CA TYR A 47 -6.15 12.89 4.13
C TYR A 47 -5.63 11.65 3.38
N ALA A 48 -5.74 11.60 2.05
CA ALA A 48 -5.20 10.52 1.24
C ALA A 48 -3.74 10.78 0.78
N SER A 49 -3.24 12.01 0.98
CA SER A 49 -1.89 12.42 0.62
C SER A 49 -0.94 12.28 1.80
N THR A 50 0.31 11.98 1.51
CA THR A 50 1.41 12.02 2.48
C THR A 50 2.03 13.42 2.61
N GLY A 51 1.40 14.43 2.02
CA GLY A 51 1.85 15.82 2.06
C GLY A 51 2.72 16.22 0.88
N MET A 52 3.47 17.29 1.08
CA MET A 52 4.40 17.88 0.12
C MET A 52 5.84 17.65 0.57
N ALA A 53 6.79 17.73 -0.38
CA ALA A 53 8.22 17.67 -0.05
C ALA A 53 8.59 18.65 1.08
N VAL A 54 9.35 18.17 2.06
CA VAL A 54 9.84 19.04 3.14
C VAL A 54 10.89 20.03 2.60
N LYS A 55 11.19 21.05 3.39
CA LYS A 55 12.15 22.08 3.00
C LYS A 55 13.47 21.48 2.51
N ASP A 56 14.04 22.06 1.44
CA ASP A 56 15.29 21.66 0.81
C ASP A 56 15.31 20.22 0.27
N THR A 57 14.14 19.60 0.09
CA THR A 57 13.97 18.28 -0.51
C THR A 57 13.28 18.40 -1.86
N ASP A 58 13.86 17.75 -2.86
CA ASP A 58 13.28 17.63 -4.19
C ASP A 58 12.76 16.21 -4.41
N ILE A 59 11.50 16.11 -4.86
CA ILE A 59 10.83 14.83 -5.12
C ILE A 59 10.30 14.84 -6.54
N LYS A 60 10.67 13.84 -7.32
CA LYS A 60 10.19 13.65 -8.69
C LYS A 60 9.76 12.20 -8.93
N LEU A 61 9.08 11.97 -10.05
CA LEU A 61 8.68 10.64 -10.50
C LEU A 61 9.56 10.18 -11.66
N LYS A 62 9.93 8.89 -11.64
CA LYS A 62 10.62 8.18 -12.71
C LYS A 62 9.69 7.16 -13.34
N ASN A 63 9.81 6.93 -14.65
CA ASN A 63 9.04 5.95 -15.41
C ASN A 63 7.52 6.12 -15.24
N VAL A 64 7.04 7.35 -15.43
CA VAL A 64 5.61 7.68 -15.25
C VAL A 64 4.75 6.97 -16.27
N ASN A 65 3.73 6.26 -15.80
CA ASN A 65 2.75 5.54 -16.62
C ASN A 65 1.60 6.48 -17.07
N ASP A 66 0.67 5.96 -17.89
CA ASP A 66 -0.49 6.71 -18.41
C ASP A 66 -1.43 7.21 -17.29
N ALA A 67 -1.38 6.62 -16.10
CA ALA A 67 -2.15 7.06 -14.93
C ALA A 67 -1.45 8.19 -14.14
N GLY A 68 -0.27 8.63 -14.57
CA GLY A 68 0.52 9.64 -13.88
C GLY A 68 1.27 9.12 -12.66
N GLU A 69 1.44 7.81 -12.54
CA GLU A 69 2.16 7.16 -11.45
C GLU A 69 3.57 6.74 -11.88
N GLY A 70 4.52 6.91 -11.01
CA GLY A 70 5.91 6.54 -11.24
C GLY A 70 6.65 6.26 -9.94
N GLU A 71 7.88 5.78 -10.05
CA GLU A 71 8.75 5.59 -8.89
C GLU A 71 9.15 6.95 -8.30
N ILE A 72 9.01 7.07 -7.00
CA ILE A 72 9.35 8.29 -6.25
C ILE A 72 10.86 8.35 -6.05
N LEU A 73 11.47 9.40 -6.58
CA LEU A 73 12.87 9.74 -6.42
C LEU A 73 13.01 10.93 -5.48
N ILE A 74 13.95 10.84 -4.53
CA ILE A 74 14.12 11.82 -3.46
C ILE A 74 15.56 12.34 -3.45
N LYS A 75 15.72 13.66 -3.41
CA LYS A 75 17.01 14.33 -3.27
C LYS A 75 16.92 15.42 -2.22
N GLY A 76 17.88 15.47 -1.32
CA GLY A 76 17.93 16.50 -0.30
C GLY A 76 18.92 16.17 0.82
N PRO A 77 19.07 17.07 1.80
CA PRO A 77 20.05 16.91 2.87
C PRO A 77 19.72 15.76 3.84
N THR A 78 18.49 15.25 3.82
CA THR A 78 18.05 14.13 4.65
C THR A 78 18.35 12.77 4.01
N VAL A 79 18.71 12.73 2.73
CA VAL A 79 19.05 11.48 2.04
C VAL A 79 20.38 10.96 2.57
N MET A 80 20.44 9.66 2.86
CA MET A 80 21.64 8.97 3.33
C MET A 80 22.84 9.16 2.39
N LEU A 81 24.04 9.03 2.91
CA LEU A 81 25.26 8.99 2.11
C LEU A 81 25.43 7.65 1.38
N GLY A 82 24.89 6.59 1.93
CA GLY A 82 24.96 5.23 1.41
C GLY A 82 24.76 4.20 2.50
N TYR A 83 24.70 2.93 2.11
CA TYR A 83 24.70 1.80 3.05
C TYR A 83 26.10 1.55 3.59
N TYR A 84 26.19 1.17 4.86
CA TYR A 84 27.47 0.98 5.53
C TYR A 84 28.24 -0.20 4.91
N GLU A 85 29.46 0.06 4.44
CA GLU A 85 30.35 -0.91 3.79
C GLU A 85 29.71 -1.70 2.62
N ASP A 86 28.66 -1.12 1.96
CA ASP A 86 27.95 -1.73 0.84
C ASP A 86 27.76 -0.70 -0.31
N GLU A 87 28.82 -0.52 -1.07
CA GLU A 87 28.83 0.40 -2.20
C GLU A 87 27.95 -0.12 -3.36
N GLU A 88 27.87 -1.44 -3.54
CA GLU A 88 27.07 -2.06 -4.57
C GLU A 88 25.59 -1.78 -4.34
N ALA A 89 25.04 -2.08 -3.16
CA ALA A 89 23.68 -1.76 -2.78
C ALA A 89 23.40 -0.24 -2.81
N THR A 90 24.39 0.59 -2.46
CA THR A 90 24.26 2.04 -2.53
C THR A 90 24.06 2.51 -3.99
N ASN A 91 24.89 2.01 -4.90
CA ASN A 91 24.84 2.38 -6.32
C ASN A 91 23.53 1.89 -7.00
N GLU A 92 22.95 0.78 -6.55
CA GLU A 92 21.67 0.26 -7.05
C GLU A 92 20.49 1.21 -6.76
N VAL A 93 20.55 1.97 -5.66
CA VAL A 93 19.45 2.84 -5.22
C VAL A 93 19.72 4.32 -5.42
N MET A 94 20.87 4.69 -5.98
CA MET A 94 21.21 6.09 -6.24
C MET A 94 21.32 6.36 -7.75
N GLU A 95 20.62 7.38 -8.24
CA GLU A 95 20.61 7.77 -9.65
C GLU A 95 20.62 9.29 -9.78
N ASP A 96 21.62 9.86 -10.43
CA ASP A 96 21.79 11.32 -10.66
C ASP A 96 21.68 12.15 -9.37
N GLY A 97 22.11 11.57 -8.24
CA GLY A 97 22.05 12.19 -6.93
C GLY A 97 20.67 12.15 -6.28
N TYR A 98 19.74 11.36 -6.82
CA TYR A 98 18.47 11.01 -6.20
C TYR A 98 18.52 9.60 -5.62
N PHE A 99 17.87 9.42 -4.51
CA PHE A 99 17.57 8.12 -3.93
C PHE A 99 16.30 7.56 -4.58
N CYS A 100 16.39 6.36 -5.15
CA CYS A 100 15.29 5.58 -5.71
C CYS A 100 14.57 4.86 -4.57
N SER A 101 13.40 5.35 -4.18
CA SER A 101 12.72 4.86 -2.96
C SER A 101 12.13 3.46 -3.10
N GLY A 102 11.92 2.99 -4.34
CA GLY A 102 11.16 1.79 -4.62
C GLY A 102 9.65 1.93 -4.35
N ASP A 103 9.19 3.10 -3.93
CA ASP A 103 7.77 3.41 -3.77
C ASP A 103 7.20 3.98 -5.07
N ILE A 104 6.00 3.55 -5.43
CA ILE A 104 5.25 4.08 -6.56
C ILE A 104 4.22 5.07 -6.05
N GLY A 105 4.09 6.19 -6.74
CA GLY A 105 3.11 7.20 -6.38
C GLY A 105 2.86 8.20 -7.50
N ARG A 106 2.05 9.19 -7.20
CA ARG A 106 1.77 10.33 -8.08
C ARG A 106 1.92 11.63 -7.32
N ILE A 107 2.17 12.70 -8.06
CA ILE A 107 2.23 14.06 -7.53
C ILE A 107 1.14 14.86 -8.26
N ASP A 108 0.27 15.55 -7.50
CA ASP A 108 -0.75 16.37 -8.11
C ASP A 108 -0.22 17.78 -8.51
N SER A 109 -1.07 18.58 -9.15
CA SER A 109 -0.71 19.92 -9.63
C SER A 109 -0.30 20.90 -8.52
N ASP A 110 -0.69 20.63 -7.29
CA ASP A 110 -0.36 21.46 -6.12
C ASP A 110 0.89 20.94 -5.38
N GLY A 111 1.48 19.82 -5.87
CA GLY A 111 2.70 19.22 -5.31
C GLY A 111 2.46 18.22 -4.18
N PHE A 112 1.20 17.79 -3.96
CA PHE A 112 0.91 16.75 -2.97
C PHE A 112 1.22 15.36 -3.50
N ILE A 113 1.84 14.55 -2.66
CA ILE A 113 2.34 13.22 -2.97
C ILE A 113 1.34 12.18 -2.45
N TYR A 114 1.02 11.21 -3.30
CA TYR A 114 0.13 10.09 -3.00
C TYR A 114 0.88 8.79 -3.28
N ILE A 115 1.06 7.97 -2.26
CA ILE A 115 1.70 6.65 -2.40
C ILE A 115 0.66 5.64 -2.88
N THR A 116 0.97 4.90 -3.93
CA THR A 116 0.10 3.87 -4.50
C THR A 116 0.53 2.47 -4.08
N GLY A 117 1.84 2.20 -3.99
CA GLY A 117 2.38 0.90 -3.59
C GLY A 117 3.90 0.81 -3.73
N ARG A 118 4.42 -0.41 -3.75
CA ARG A 118 5.84 -0.71 -3.90
C ARG A 118 6.16 -1.28 -5.28
N SER A 119 7.25 -0.82 -5.91
CA SER A 119 7.68 -1.30 -7.23
C SER A 119 7.97 -2.80 -7.24
N LYS A 120 8.55 -3.34 -6.15
CA LYS A 120 8.85 -4.77 -5.99
C LYS A 120 7.62 -5.66 -5.81
N ASN A 121 6.49 -5.07 -5.37
CA ASN A 121 5.25 -5.79 -5.09
C ASN A 121 4.27 -5.74 -6.25
N VAL A 122 4.52 -4.90 -7.26
CA VAL A 122 3.61 -4.73 -8.40
C VAL A 122 3.33 -6.06 -9.09
N ILE A 123 2.05 -6.39 -9.21
CA ILE A 123 1.60 -7.54 -9.99
C ILE A 123 1.26 -7.02 -11.39
N VAL A 124 2.05 -7.43 -12.38
CA VAL A 124 1.83 -7.04 -13.77
C VAL A 124 0.94 -8.07 -14.45
N THR A 125 -0.24 -7.63 -14.92
CA THR A 125 -1.16 -8.48 -15.67
C THR A 125 -0.62 -8.76 -17.07
N GLN A 126 -1.15 -9.77 -17.75
CA GLN A 126 -0.80 -10.09 -19.16
C GLN A 126 -1.00 -8.91 -20.12
N ASN A 127 -1.99 -8.06 -19.82
CA ASN A 127 -2.29 -6.85 -20.60
C ASN A 127 -1.44 -5.64 -20.18
N GLY A 128 -0.36 -5.84 -19.42
CA GLY A 128 0.57 -4.79 -18.99
C GLY A 128 0.00 -3.82 -17.94
N LYS A 129 -1.14 -4.14 -17.30
CA LYS A 129 -1.70 -3.31 -16.23
C LYS A 129 -1.02 -3.62 -14.91
N ASN A 130 -0.63 -2.58 -14.19
CA ASN A 130 -0.09 -2.67 -12.85
C ASN A 130 -1.21 -2.82 -11.82
N ILE A 131 -1.05 -3.76 -10.91
CA ILE A 131 -1.90 -3.93 -9.73
C ILE A 131 -1.01 -3.78 -8.52
N TYR A 132 -1.39 -2.89 -7.62
CA TYR A 132 -0.70 -2.63 -6.36
C TYR A 132 -1.40 -3.40 -5.25
N PRO A 133 -0.78 -4.44 -4.68
CA PRO A 133 -1.38 -5.26 -3.63
C PRO A 133 -1.87 -4.44 -2.44
N GLU A 134 -1.12 -3.41 -2.06
CA GLU A 134 -1.39 -2.55 -0.92
C GLU A 134 -2.76 -1.85 -1.00
N GLU A 135 -3.21 -1.49 -2.20
CA GLU A 135 -4.54 -0.92 -2.43
C GLU A 135 -5.65 -1.91 -2.05
N ILE A 136 -5.46 -3.18 -2.44
CA ILE A 136 -6.43 -4.25 -2.16
C ILE A 136 -6.37 -4.63 -0.67
N GLU A 137 -5.18 -4.74 -0.10
CA GLU A 137 -4.95 -5.03 1.32
C GLU A 137 -5.60 -3.99 2.23
N LEU A 138 -5.47 -2.69 1.89
CA LEU A 138 -6.13 -1.60 2.61
C LEU A 138 -7.66 -1.73 2.57
N MET A 139 -8.22 -2.24 1.48
CA MET A 139 -9.66 -2.48 1.38
C MET A 139 -10.10 -3.71 2.16
N LEU A 140 -9.35 -4.81 2.10
CA LEU A 140 -9.63 -6.04 2.84
C LEU A 140 -9.46 -5.85 4.34
N GLY A 141 -8.48 -5.07 4.79
CA GLY A 141 -8.25 -4.74 6.20
C GLY A 141 -9.40 -3.97 6.87
N LYS A 142 -10.37 -3.44 6.10
CA LYS A 142 -11.60 -2.83 6.63
C LYS A 142 -12.69 -3.84 6.98
N ILE A 143 -12.50 -5.10 6.62
CA ILE A 143 -13.43 -6.19 6.92
C ILE A 143 -13.19 -6.65 8.36
N PRO A 144 -14.17 -6.52 9.29
CA PRO A 144 -13.95 -6.83 10.70
C PRO A 144 -13.53 -8.29 10.95
N GLU A 145 -13.92 -9.20 10.08
CA GLU A 145 -13.62 -10.63 10.15
C GLU A 145 -12.17 -10.95 9.71
N ILE A 146 -11.39 -9.96 9.24
CA ILE A 146 -10.00 -10.11 8.82
C ILE A 146 -9.10 -9.42 9.84
N SER A 147 -8.13 -10.15 10.41
CA SER A 147 -7.09 -9.59 11.28
C SER A 147 -5.95 -9.02 10.45
N GLU A 148 -5.42 -9.84 9.55
CA GLU A 148 -4.33 -9.46 8.66
C GLU A 148 -4.56 -10.07 7.26
N CYS A 149 -4.04 -9.40 6.24
CA CYS A 149 -4.04 -9.96 4.90
C CYS A 149 -2.79 -9.56 4.12
N MET A 150 -2.41 -10.40 3.17
CA MET A 150 -1.38 -10.14 2.18
C MET A 150 -1.90 -10.55 0.81
N VAL A 151 -1.76 -9.65 -0.16
CA VAL A 151 -2.21 -9.88 -1.54
C VAL A 151 -1.01 -10.10 -2.45
N TYR A 152 -1.10 -11.10 -3.33
CA TYR A 152 -0.03 -11.43 -4.28
C TYR A 152 -0.57 -12.09 -5.54
N GLY A 153 0.24 -12.06 -6.59
CA GLY A 153 -0.05 -12.80 -7.82
C GLY A 153 0.39 -14.25 -7.71
N LYS A 154 -0.52 -15.19 -7.93
CA LYS A 154 -0.23 -16.64 -7.97
C LYS A 154 -0.52 -17.20 -9.35
N LYS A 155 0.33 -18.09 -9.86
CA LYS A 155 0.02 -18.85 -11.08
C LYS A 155 -1.08 -19.86 -10.77
N GLU A 156 -2.04 -20.00 -11.67
CA GLU A 156 -3.17 -20.90 -11.47
C GLU A 156 -2.77 -22.40 -11.60
N SER A 157 -1.80 -22.69 -12.46
CA SER A 157 -1.22 -24.04 -12.58
C SER A 157 0.30 -23.99 -12.74
N GLU A 158 0.97 -25.09 -12.37
CA GLU A 158 2.40 -25.28 -12.59
C GLU A 158 2.71 -25.61 -14.08
N ASP A 159 1.71 -25.98 -14.86
CA ASP A 159 1.86 -26.28 -16.28
C ASP A 159 2.08 -25.02 -17.12
N ALA A 160 3.20 -24.99 -17.77
CA ALA A 160 3.94 -23.83 -18.28
C ALA A 160 3.29 -23.04 -19.43
N HIS A 161 2.05 -23.27 -19.81
CA HIS A 161 1.41 -22.55 -20.91
C HIS A 161 0.49 -21.41 -20.49
N ASP A 162 0.00 -21.41 -19.24
CA ASP A 162 -0.85 -20.33 -18.75
C ASP A 162 -0.04 -19.35 -17.88
N LYS A 163 0.30 -18.19 -18.45
CA LYS A 163 1.05 -17.12 -17.76
C LYS A 163 0.15 -16.22 -16.91
N GLU A 164 -1.12 -16.56 -16.77
CA GLU A 164 -2.05 -15.70 -16.05
C GLU A 164 -1.81 -15.78 -14.54
N LEU A 165 -1.44 -14.62 -13.98
CA LEU A 165 -1.37 -14.45 -12.53
C LEU A 165 -2.77 -14.14 -12.01
N ILE A 166 -3.29 -14.97 -11.12
CA ILE A 166 -4.51 -14.69 -10.38
C ILE A 166 -4.19 -13.94 -9.09
N ILE A 167 -4.98 -12.91 -8.80
CA ILE A 167 -4.86 -12.17 -7.56
C ILE A 167 -5.36 -13.05 -6.41
N THR A 168 -4.45 -13.37 -5.50
CA THR A 168 -4.71 -14.24 -4.35
C THR A 168 -4.50 -13.43 -3.08
N ALA A 169 -5.42 -13.55 -2.11
CA ALA A 169 -5.28 -12.98 -0.78
C ALA A 169 -5.02 -14.08 0.24
N LYS A 170 -3.92 -13.98 0.98
CA LYS A 170 -3.65 -14.78 2.17
C LYS A 170 -4.18 -14.03 3.37
N ILE A 171 -5.03 -14.67 4.17
CA ILE A 171 -5.83 -14.00 5.19
C ILE A 171 -5.67 -14.73 6.53
N ILE A 172 -5.42 -13.94 7.59
CA ILE A 172 -5.54 -14.37 8.98
C ILE A 172 -6.91 -13.90 9.49
N PRO A 173 -7.81 -14.83 9.87
CA PRO A 173 -9.14 -14.49 10.37
C PRO A 173 -9.08 -13.76 11.73
N ASN A 174 -9.97 -12.81 11.94
CA ASN A 174 -10.27 -12.30 13.27
C ASN A 174 -11.31 -13.17 13.95
N TYR A 175 -10.88 -14.24 14.59
CA TYR A 175 -11.77 -15.22 15.22
C TYR A 175 -12.71 -14.59 16.25
N THR A 176 -12.23 -13.61 17.04
CA THR A 176 -13.06 -12.91 18.01
C THR A 176 -14.21 -12.19 17.34
N LYS A 177 -13.94 -11.45 16.26
CA LYS A 177 -15.00 -10.74 15.50
C LYS A 177 -15.93 -11.69 14.75
N ILE A 178 -15.40 -12.80 14.25
CA ILE A 178 -16.22 -13.83 13.60
C ILE A 178 -17.20 -14.43 14.61
N GLU A 179 -16.74 -14.78 15.81
CA GLU A 179 -17.63 -15.31 16.87
C GLU A 179 -18.69 -14.29 17.33
N GLU A 180 -18.30 -13.01 17.46
CA GLU A 180 -19.23 -11.93 17.83
C GLU A 180 -20.34 -11.73 16.78
N LEU A 181 -20.00 -11.81 15.49
CA LEU A 181 -20.91 -11.46 14.40
C LEU A 181 -21.69 -12.65 13.83
N HIS A 182 -21.14 -13.86 13.88
CA HIS A 182 -21.68 -15.03 13.18
C HIS A 182 -21.96 -16.22 14.11
N GLY A 183 -21.55 -16.14 15.39
CA GLY A 183 -21.75 -17.22 16.38
C GLY A 183 -20.49 -18.01 16.66
N LYS A 184 -20.59 -18.86 17.73
CA LYS A 184 -19.46 -19.67 18.21
C LYS A 184 -19.44 -21.05 17.55
N ASN A 185 -18.26 -21.69 17.62
CA ASN A 185 -18.03 -23.07 17.15
C ASN A 185 -18.22 -23.27 15.63
N LEU A 186 -17.85 -22.27 14.85
CA LEU A 186 -17.83 -22.37 13.38
C LEU A 186 -16.70 -23.29 12.92
N SER A 187 -16.98 -24.12 11.93
CA SER A 187 -15.98 -24.93 11.24
C SER A 187 -15.08 -24.07 10.34
N ASP A 188 -13.92 -24.60 9.98
CA ASP A 188 -12.99 -23.93 9.05
C ASP A 188 -13.68 -23.61 7.71
N ASP A 189 -14.57 -24.47 7.22
CA ASP A 189 -15.31 -24.26 5.97
C ASP A 189 -16.32 -23.11 6.09
N GLU A 190 -16.99 -22.97 7.23
CA GLU A 190 -17.92 -21.87 7.50
C GLU A 190 -17.16 -20.54 7.59
N ILE A 191 -16.03 -20.51 8.29
CA ILE A 191 -15.15 -19.35 8.38
C ILE A 191 -14.63 -18.94 6.98
N TYR A 192 -14.17 -19.93 6.19
CA TYR A 192 -13.75 -19.68 4.81
C TYR A 192 -14.88 -19.04 3.99
N LYS A 193 -16.08 -19.58 4.08
CA LYS A 193 -17.26 -19.08 3.35
C LYS A 193 -17.61 -17.64 3.75
N ILE A 194 -17.63 -17.36 5.05
CA ILE A 194 -17.91 -16.01 5.58
C ILE A 194 -16.90 -15.00 4.98
N ILE A 195 -15.61 -15.28 5.12
CA ILE A 195 -14.56 -14.40 4.62
C ILE A 195 -14.63 -14.26 3.09
N TRP A 196 -14.83 -15.36 2.37
CA TRP A 196 -14.92 -15.34 0.91
C TRP A 196 -16.10 -14.51 0.41
N ASP A 197 -17.25 -14.58 1.07
CA ASP A 197 -18.41 -13.77 0.70
C ASP A 197 -18.14 -12.27 0.93
N LYS A 198 -17.44 -11.89 2.00
CA LYS A 198 -16.97 -10.51 2.24
C LYS A 198 -15.97 -10.02 1.20
N VAL A 199 -15.01 -10.86 0.83
CA VAL A 199 -14.04 -10.55 -0.23
C VAL A 199 -14.77 -10.33 -1.57
N LYS A 200 -15.72 -11.19 -1.93
CA LYS A 200 -16.54 -11.03 -3.14
C LYS A 200 -17.36 -9.73 -3.13
N GLU A 201 -17.87 -9.32 -1.98
CA GLU A 201 -18.57 -8.04 -1.82
C GLU A 201 -17.62 -6.85 -2.06
N ASN A 202 -16.40 -6.91 -1.52
CA ASN A 202 -15.37 -5.90 -1.76
C ASN A 202 -14.91 -5.86 -3.22
N ASN A 203 -14.82 -7.00 -3.89
CA ASN A 203 -14.46 -7.07 -5.31
C ASN A 203 -15.40 -6.25 -6.21
N LYS A 204 -16.67 -6.05 -5.81
CA LYS A 204 -17.62 -5.19 -6.56
C LYS A 204 -17.20 -3.71 -6.64
N LYS A 205 -16.30 -3.29 -5.74
CA LYS A 205 -15.76 -1.91 -5.70
C LYS A 205 -14.47 -1.77 -6.51
N LEU A 206 -13.89 -2.89 -6.94
CA LEU A 206 -12.67 -2.96 -7.72
C LEU A 206 -12.97 -3.12 -9.21
N THR A 207 -12.03 -2.68 -10.04
CA THR A 207 -12.05 -3.05 -11.46
C THR A 207 -11.81 -4.56 -11.60
N SER A 208 -12.38 -5.17 -12.63
CA SER A 208 -12.38 -6.64 -12.80
C SER A 208 -10.99 -7.27 -12.77
N TYR A 209 -9.96 -6.58 -13.28
CA TYR A 209 -8.58 -7.07 -13.30
C TYR A 209 -7.88 -7.00 -11.93
N LYS A 210 -8.39 -6.18 -10.98
CA LYS A 210 -7.90 -6.10 -9.59
C LYS A 210 -8.64 -7.05 -8.64
N ALA A 211 -9.68 -7.74 -9.09
CA ALA A 211 -10.51 -8.56 -8.24
C ALA A 211 -9.71 -9.77 -7.69
N VAL A 212 -9.82 -9.99 -6.37
CA VAL A 212 -9.27 -11.18 -5.73
C VAL A 212 -10.02 -12.41 -6.23
N LYS A 213 -9.29 -13.36 -6.81
CA LYS A 213 -9.85 -14.59 -7.40
C LYS A 213 -9.78 -15.78 -6.46
N LYS A 214 -8.90 -15.75 -5.47
CA LYS A 214 -8.67 -16.84 -4.53
C LYS A 214 -8.30 -16.29 -3.15
N ILE A 215 -8.75 -16.97 -2.09
CA ILE A 215 -8.24 -16.73 -0.74
C ILE A 215 -7.55 -17.97 -0.19
N GLU A 216 -6.57 -17.74 0.68
CA GLU A 216 -5.89 -18.74 1.47
C GLU A 216 -5.98 -18.35 2.94
N ILE A 217 -6.64 -19.18 3.75
CA ILE A 217 -6.74 -18.91 5.19
C ILE A 217 -5.48 -19.46 5.86
N LYS A 218 -4.80 -18.62 6.64
CA LYS A 218 -3.72 -19.01 7.53
C LYS A 218 -4.23 -18.96 8.97
N LYS A 219 -3.98 -20.01 9.74
CA LYS A 219 -4.22 -19.99 11.20
C LYS A 219 -3.07 -19.20 11.84
N ASP A 220 -3.41 -18.39 12.84
CA ASP A 220 -2.42 -17.75 13.70
C ASP A 220 -1.68 -18.86 14.46
N GLU A 221 -0.36 -18.87 14.40
CA GLU A 221 0.50 -19.79 15.17
C GLU A 221 0.93 -19.14 16.46
#